data_210a9489de3010b51bb77021ebf4f89c
#
_entry.id   210a9489de3010b51bb77021ebf4f89c
#
_cell.length_a   1.000
_cell.length_b   1.000
_cell.length_c   1.000
_cell.angle_alpha   90.00
_cell.angle_beta   90.00
_cell.angle_gamma   90.00
#
_symmetry.space_group_name_H-M   'P 1'
#
loop_
_entity.id
_entity.type
_entity.pdbx_description
1 polymer ?
#
loop_
_entity_poly.entity_id
_entity_poly.type
_entity_poly.pdbx_seq_one_letter_code
_entity_poly.pdbx_strand_id
1 'polypeptide(L)'
;MNFSDLSQNAVLAKARAMYAGTLTNENYVDLANCRTINEAANYLKGRTSYSEAFVSVPNVKIHRARLEAVLKRYMLSRIASLCSFEKAIGQNLYEILLLRNDVDCIITCADYLDSDNIGEYLLFVPDFFKEHSELTMLPLERARNFDELLSGLHGTRYESIIKKAMNGKTEFSVQLLENVLYNYLYTEASSIICEKYKKGKKRDELLDFFRMRSDMKTIESIYRLKKYYGSGSDIHTGSFFNSGITSFSEKELASLLAASSPDEVLELLKKTRYGKYLPAGDMVIERKTAIMQLRINEKQLRYSTHPETVFLSYIGIMEN
;
A
#
# COMPACT_ATOMS: atom_id res chain seq x y z
N MET A 1 -24.30 -8.31 25.60
CA MET A 1 -23.26 -7.61 24.83
C MET A 1 -21.93 -8.25 25.22
N ASN A 2 -21.31 -9.00 24.33
CA ASN A 2 -20.06 -9.70 24.65
C ASN A 2 -18.90 -8.68 24.69
N PHE A 3 -17.92 -8.88 25.58
CA PHE A 3 -16.72 -8.03 25.65
C PHE A 3 -15.99 -7.93 24.31
N SER A 4 -16.05 -8.98 23.47
CA SER A 4 -15.51 -8.97 22.11
C SER A 4 -16.19 -7.96 21.18
N ASP A 5 -17.50 -7.75 21.31
CA ASP A 5 -18.25 -6.79 20.49
C ASP A 5 -17.92 -5.33 20.87
N LEU A 6 -17.68 -5.07 22.17
CA LEU A 6 -17.29 -3.77 22.67
C LEU A 6 -15.87 -3.41 22.17
N SER A 7 -14.94 -4.34 22.23
CA SER A 7 -13.56 -4.11 21.76
C SER A 7 -13.48 -3.88 20.25
N GLN A 8 -14.25 -4.62 19.46
CA GLN A 8 -14.34 -4.43 18.01
C GLN A 8 -14.91 -3.05 17.65
N ASN A 9 -15.97 -2.62 18.34
CA ASN A 9 -16.55 -1.29 18.13
C ASN A 9 -15.59 -0.15 18.53
N ALA A 10 -14.65 -0.40 19.46
CA ALA A 10 -13.63 0.57 19.84
C ALA A 10 -12.62 0.80 18.69
N VAL A 11 -12.22 -0.25 17.94
CA VAL A 11 -11.38 -0.10 16.74
C VAL A 11 -12.07 0.73 15.67
N LEU A 12 -13.35 0.43 15.42
CA LEU A 12 -14.18 1.17 14.46
C LEU A 12 -14.27 2.65 14.85
N ALA A 13 -14.57 2.93 16.10
CA ALA A 13 -14.67 4.31 16.61
C ALA A 13 -13.34 5.04 16.50
N LYS A 14 -12.21 4.40 16.87
CA LYS A 14 -10.87 4.96 16.76
C LYS A 14 -10.49 5.25 15.32
N ALA A 15 -10.69 4.29 14.39
CA ALA A 15 -10.38 4.48 12.98
C ALA A 15 -11.18 5.63 12.35
N ARG A 16 -12.47 5.75 12.67
CA ARG A 16 -13.32 6.87 12.21
C ARG A 16 -12.92 8.21 12.82
N ALA A 17 -12.56 8.24 14.08
CA ALA A 17 -12.04 9.45 14.73
C ALA A 17 -10.72 9.90 14.10
N MET A 18 -9.83 8.95 13.79
CA MET A 18 -8.59 9.23 13.10
C MET A 18 -8.84 9.73 11.66
N TYR A 19 -9.84 9.17 10.96
CA TYR A 19 -10.23 9.65 9.63
C TYR A 19 -10.78 11.09 9.65
N ALA A 20 -11.52 11.46 10.67
CA ALA A 20 -12.01 12.84 10.83
C ALA A 20 -10.88 13.88 10.91
N GLY A 21 -9.66 13.45 11.26
CA GLY A 21 -8.45 14.29 11.25
C GLY A 21 -7.67 14.25 9.93
N THR A 22 -8.17 13.65 8.85
CA THR A 22 -7.52 13.71 7.52
C THR A 22 -7.79 15.04 6.83
N LEU A 23 -7.01 15.34 5.78
CA LEU A 23 -7.18 16.57 5.00
C LEU A 23 -8.55 16.59 4.30
N THR A 24 -9.19 17.75 4.33
CA THR A 24 -10.45 18.01 3.62
C THR A 24 -10.18 18.46 2.17
N ASN A 25 -11.22 18.48 1.34
CA ASN A 25 -11.12 19.03 -0.02
C ASN A 25 -10.65 20.49 -0.02
N GLU A 26 -11.06 21.30 0.96
CA GLU A 26 -10.60 22.69 1.12
C GLU A 26 -9.10 22.74 1.41
N ASN A 27 -8.61 21.86 2.28
CA ASN A 27 -7.16 21.77 2.55
C ASN A 27 -6.37 21.43 1.28
N TYR A 28 -6.87 20.52 0.43
CA TYR A 28 -6.22 20.19 -0.84
C TYR A 28 -6.24 21.36 -1.82
N VAL A 29 -7.31 22.14 -1.89
CA VAL A 29 -7.38 23.37 -2.71
C VAL A 29 -6.36 24.39 -2.23
N ASP A 30 -6.29 24.61 -0.92
CA ASP A 30 -5.31 25.54 -0.33
C ASP A 30 -3.87 25.09 -0.58
N LEU A 31 -3.57 23.80 -0.41
CA LEU A 31 -2.26 23.23 -0.70
C LEU A 31 -1.88 23.36 -2.18
N ALA A 32 -2.84 23.19 -3.10
CA ALA A 32 -2.61 23.35 -4.53
C ALA A 32 -2.29 24.81 -4.90
N ASN A 33 -2.75 25.78 -4.12
CA ASN A 33 -2.46 27.21 -4.30
C ASN A 33 -1.11 27.65 -3.70
N CYS A 34 -0.44 26.80 -2.90
CA CYS A 34 0.89 27.07 -2.37
C CYS A 34 1.90 27.15 -3.51
N ARG A 35 2.72 28.22 -3.55
CA ARG A 35 3.73 28.44 -4.58
C ARG A 35 5.04 27.71 -4.31
N THR A 36 5.30 27.38 -3.07
CA THR A 36 6.55 26.75 -2.62
C THR A 36 6.28 25.60 -1.68
N ILE A 37 7.24 24.67 -1.60
CA ILE A 37 7.19 23.55 -0.65
C ILE A 37 7.15 24.06 0.81
N ASN A 38 7.83 25.16 1.11
CA ASN A 38 7.79 25.76 2.44
C ASN A 38 6.40 26.31 2.80
N GLU A 39 5.70 26.92 1.84
CA GLU A 39 4.31 27.35 2.06
C GLU A 39 3.41 26.16 2.35
N ALA A 40 3.52 25.09 1.58
CA ALA A 40 2.76 23.85 1.82
C ALA A 40 3.07 23.24 3.19
N ALA A 41 4.34 23.16 3.58
CA ALA A 41 4.75 22.68 4.90
C ALA A 41 4.20 23.56 6.04
N ASN A 42 4.26 24.88 5.90
CA ASN A 42 3.71 25.81 6.89
C ASN A 42 2.18 25.73 6.98
N TYR A 43 1.51 25.55 5.84
CA TYR A 43 0.07 25.32 5.83
C TYR A 43 -0.29 24.05 6.60
N LEU A 44 0.36 22.92 6.30
CA LEU A 44 0.13 21.64 6.99
C LEU A 44 0.40 21.78 8.50
N LYS A 45 1.48 22.43 8.88
CA LYS A 45 1.88 22.64 10.27
C LYS A 45 0.91 23.55 11.04
N GLY A 46 0.40 24.61 10.41
CA GLY A 46 -0.35 25.66 11.13
C GLY A 46 -1.86 25.55 11.02
N ARG A 47 -2.39 24.84 10.02
CA ARG A 47 -3.82 24.87 9.71
C ARG A 47 -4.48 23.49 9.59
N THR A 48 -3.77 22.43 9.84
CA THR A 48 -4.31 21.08 9.75
C THR A 48 -3.93 20.22 10.94
N SER A 49 -4.55 19.05 11.08
CA SER A 49 -4.21 18.03 12.08
C SER A 49 -2.80 17.44 11.89
N TYR A 50 -2.13 17.74 10.77
CA TYR A 50 -0.77 17.29 10.50
C TYR A 50 0.30 18.08 11.25
N SER A 51 -0.08 19.07 12.07
CA SER A 51 0.84 19.81 12.96
C SER A 51 1.73 18.88 13.79
N GLU A 52 1.20 17.75 14.26
CA GLU A 52 1.94 16.73 15.01
C GLU A 52 3.12 16.14 14.22
N ALA A 53 3.02 16.04 12.89
CA ALA A 53 4.09 15.54 12.03
C ALA A 53 5.35 16.41 12.09
N PHE A 54 5.19 17.68 12.42
CA PHE A 54 6.25 18.69 12.40
C PHE A 54 6.87 19.01 13.76
N VAL A 55 6.44 18.38 14.84
CA VAL A 55 6.93 18.66 16.22
C VAL A 55 8.44 18.52 16.33
N SER A 56 9.03 17.51 15.68
CA SER A 56 10.47 17.25 15.70
C SER A 56 11.21 17.83 14.50
N VAL A 57 10.54 18.60 13.64
CA VAL A 57 11.15 19.19 12.43
C VAL A 57 11.66 20.59 12.75
N PRO A 58 12.97 20.88 12.61
CA PRO A 58 13.50 22.21 12.81
C PRO A 58 12.81 23.26 11.92
N ASN A 59 12.72 24.51 12.41
CA ASN A 59 12.18 25.65 11.65
C ASN A 59 13.18 26.16 10.59
N VAL A 60 13.58 25.28 9.69
CA VAL A 60 14.44 25.59 8.54
C VAL A 60 13.68 25.39 7.25
N LYS A 61 14.19 25.96 6.16
CA LYS A 61 13.63 25.71 4.83
C LYS A 61 13.57 24.20 4.57
N ILE A 62 12.38 23.71 4.28
CA ILE A 62 12.13 22.31 3.98
C ILE A 62 12.08 22.10 2.46
N HIS A 63 12.83 21.13 1.94
CA HIS A 63 12.75 20.71 0.55
C HIS A 63 11.77 19.53 0.38
N ARG A 64 11.40 19.24 -0.86
CA ARG A 64 10.37 18.24 -1.21
C ARG A 64 10.61 16.88 -0.55
N ALA A 65 11.78 16.29 -0.72
CA ALA A 65 12.09 14.99 -0.18
C ALA A 65 11.94 14.93 1.36
N ARG A 66 12.35 16.02 2.06
CA ARG A 66 12.18 16.11 3.51
C ARG A 66 10.72 16.21 3.92
N LEU A 67 9.90 16.96 3.18
CA LEU A 67 8.46 17.03 3.45
C LEU A 67 7.79 15.67 3.25
N GLU A 68 8.09 14.98 2.15
CA GLU A 68 7.61 13.63 1.87
C GLU A 68 7.99 12.65 2.98
N ALA A 69 9.24 12.68 3.46
CA ALA A 69 9.71 11.85 4.56
C ALA A 69 8.95 12.13 5.88
N VAL A 70 8.70 13.41 6.20
CA VAL A 70 7.92 13.81 7.38
C VAL A 70 6.48 13.27 7.31
N LEU A 71 5.83 13.41 6.16
CA LEU A 71 4.47 12.93 5.95
C LEU A 71 4.40 11.40 6.00
N LYS A 72 5.36 10.71 5.39
CA LYS A 72 5.45 9.25 5.42
C LYS A 72 5.65 8.74 6.86
N ARG A 73 6.54 9.37 7.62
CA ARG A 73 6.72 9.06 9.05
C ARG A 73 5.42 9.24 9.84
N TYR A 74 4.72 10.34 9.62
CA TYR A 74 3.44 10.60 10.30
C TYR A 74 2.40 9.55 9.95
N MET A 75 2.24 9.22 8.67
CA MET A 75 1.36 8.15 8.19
C MET A 75 1.68 6.82 8.90
N LEU A 76 2.93 6.38 8.88
CA LEU A 76 3.35 5.13 9.52
C LEU A 76 3.10 5.13 11.03
N SER A 77 3.33 6.26 11.70
CA SER A 77 3.07 6.40 13.14
C SER A 77 1.57 6.29 13.47
N ARG A 78 0.71 6.86 12.62
CA ARG A 78 -0.75 6.74 12.76
C ARG A 78 -1.20 5.29 12.57
N ILE A 79 -0.68 4.60 11.56
CA ILE A 79 -0.96 3.19 11.30
C ILE A 79 -0.47 2.34 12.49
N ALA A 80 0.75 2.54 12.95
CA ALA A 80 1.32 1.82 14.10
C ALA A 80 0.48 2.04 15.38
N SER A 81 0.03 3.26 15.64
CA SER A 81 -0.87 3.56 16.76
C SER A 81 -2.19 2.80 16.70
N LEU A 82 -2.75 2.63 15.51
CA LEU A 82 -3.97 1.88 15.32
C LEU A 82 -3.74 0.37 15.45
N CYS A 83 -2.62 -0.14 14.91
CA CYS A 83 -2.21 -1.55 15.05
C CYS A 83 -1.93 -1.92 16.51
N SER A 84 -1.20 -1.07 17.24
CA SER A 84 -0.93 -1.25 18.66
C SER A 84 -2.23 -1.30 19.48
N PHE A 85 -3.18 -0.43 19.16
CA PHE A 85 -4.49 -0.43 19.80
C PHE A 85 -5.28 -1.72 19.49
N GLU A 86 -5.30 -2.15 18.22
CA GLU A 86 -5.96 -3.37 17.78
C GLU A 86 -5.37 -4.60 18.48
N LYS A 87 -4.05 -4.68 18.60
CA LYS A 87 -3.34 -5.73 19.34
C LYS A 87 -3.71 -5.72 20.83
N ALA A 88 -3.70 -4.55 21.45
CA ALA A 88 -3.99 -4.38 22.89
C ALA A 88 -5.39 -4.88 23.28
N ILE A 89 -6.35 -4.82 22.37
CA ILE A 89 -7.71 -5.33 22.59
C ILE A 89 -7.90 -6.79 22.11
N GLY A 90 -6.80 -7.50 21.82
CA GLY A 90 -6.80 -8.92 21.46
C GLY A 90 -7.25 -9.23 20.04
N GLN A 91 -7.17 -8.27 19.12
CA GLN A 91 -7.37 -8.49 17.69
C GLN A 91 -6.04 -8.80 16.99
N ASN A 92 -6.08 -9.44 15.83
CA ASN A 92 -4.88 -9.96 15.15
C ASN A 92 -4.76 -9.52 13.69
N LEU A 93 -5.58 -8.57 13.22
CA LEU A 93 -5.53 -8.13 11.82
C LEU A 93 -4.24 -7.33 11.54
N TYR A 94 -3.67 -6.70 12.58
CA TYR A 94 -2.40 -5.99 12.51
C TYR A 94 -1.25 -6.86 11.97
N GLU A 95 -1.32 -8.20 12.11
CA GLU A 95 -0.31 -9.13 11.59
C GLU A 95 -0.13 -9.01 10.07
N ILE A 96 -1.23 -8.76 9.35
CA ILE A 96 -1.16 -8.53 7.89
C ILE A 96 -0.44 -7.21 7.57
N LEU A 97 -0.56 -6.23 8.45
CA LEU A 97 0.12 -4.94 8.28
C LEU A 97 1.59 -5.00 8.65
N LEU A 98 1.98 -5.87 9.58
CA LEU A 98 3.39 -6.19 9.83
C LEU A 98 4.02 -6.79 8.57
N LEU A 99 3.38 -7.84 8.04
CA LEU A 99 3.82 -8.48 6.79
C LEU A 99 3.95 -7.48 5.64
N ARG A 100 3.01 -6.57 5.53
CA ARG A 100 3.04 -5.52 4.52
C ARG A 100 4.18 -4.54 4.74
N ASN A 101 4.37 -4.08 5.97
CA ASN A 101 5.48 -3.18 6.30
C ASN A 101 6.83 -3.83 5.97
N ASP A 102 6.98 -5.11 6.25
CA ASP A 102 8.20 -5.85 5.92
C ASP A 102 8.43 -5.88 4.40
N VAL A 103 7.40 -6.20 3.62
CA VAL A 103 7.46 -6.18 2.15
C VAL A 103 7.85 -4.80 1.63
N ASP A 104 7.20 -3.74 2.13
CA ASP A 104 7.49 -2.35 1.74
C ASP A 104 8.92 -1.93 2.13
N CYS A 105 9.44 -2.40 3.29
CA CYS A 105 10.82 -2.17 3.70
C CYS A 105 11.82 -2.85 2.75
N ILE A 106 11.60 -4.12 2.40
CA ILE A 106 12.49 -4.87 1.50
C ILE A 106 12.52 -4.22 0.11
N ILE A 107 11.35 -3.86 -0.45
CA ILE A 107 11.26 -3.20 -1.76
C ILE A 107 11.97 -1.84 -1.71
N THR A 108 11.72 -1.05 -0.67
CA THR A 108 12.39 0.24 -0.53
C THR A 108 13.91 0.08 -0.43
N CYS A 109 14.41 -0.91 0.32
CA CYS A 109 15.85 -1.18 0.36
C CYS A 109 16.40 -1.54 -1.02
N ALA A 110 15.65 -2.35 -1.81
CA ALA A 110 16.05 -2.71 -3.16
C ALA A 110 16.08 -1.51 -4.13
N ASP A 111 15.14 -0.58 -3.99
CA ASP A 111 15.09 0.67 -4.79
C ASP A 111 16.28 1.60 -4.52
N TYR A 112 16.87 1.52 -3.34
CA TYR A 112 17.94 2.41 -2.89
C TYR A 112 19.32 1.74 -2.79
N LEU A 113 19.52 0.52 -3.34
CA LEU A 113 20.80 -0.21 -3.23
C LEU A 113 22.00 0.61 -3.72
N ASP A 114 21.80 1.43 -4.77
CA ASP A 114 22.83 2.33 -5.33
C ASP A 114 22.88 3.71 -4.65
N SER A 115 22.16 3.90 -3.54
CA SER A 115 21.98 5.21 -2.89
C SER A 115 22.46 5.18 -1.43
N ASP A 116 23.10 6.26 -0.98
CA ASP A 116 23.51 6.41 0.42
C ASP A 116 22.35 6.79 1.36
N ASN A 117 21.13 6.91 0.86
CA ASN A 117 19.97 7.45 1.60
C ASN A 117 19.03 6.40 2.20
N ILE A 118 19.35 5.10 2.12
CA ILE A 118 18.50 4.02 2.69
C ILE A 118 18.26 4.24 4.18
N GLY A 119 19.31 4.64 4.92
CA GLY A 119 19.24 4.82 6.37
C GLY A 119 18.17 5.84 6.81
N GLU A 120 17.95 6.91 6.05
CA GLU A 120 16.91 7.89 6.38
C GLU A 120 15.50 7.26 6.36
N TYR A 121 15.23 6.37 5.43
CA TYR A 121 13.92 5.71 5.34
C TYR A 121 13.68 4.74 6.50
N LEU A 122 14.65 3.88 6.80
CA LEU A 122 14.53 2.86 7.85
C LEU A 122 14.45 3.48 9.26
N LEU A 123 15.06 4.65 9.46
CA LEU A 123 14.94 5.42 10.70
C LEU A 123 13.50 5.85 11.00
N PHE A 124 12.65 5.97 9.98
CA PHE A 124 11.25 6.40 10.14
C PHE A 124 10.26 5.27 10.39
N VAL A 125 10.70 4.01 10.33
CA VAL A 125 9.84 2.87 10.68
C VAL A 125 9.53 2.95 12.18
N PRO A 126 8.25 2.99 12.60
CA PRO A 126 7.87 3.04 14.01
C PRO A 126 8.32 1.82 14.79
N ASP A 127 8.62 2.01 16.08
CA ASP A 127 9.11 0.95 16.95
C ASP A 127 8.16 -0.25 17.01
N PHE A 128 6.85 -0.01 17.00
CA PHE A 128 5.86 -1.09 16.94
C PHE A 128 6.11 -2.06 15.76
N PHE A 129 6.45 -1.56 14.59
CA PHE A 129 6.77 -2.41 13.44
C PHE A 129 8.12 -3.09 13.60
N LYS A 130 9.14 -2.37 14.09
CA LYS A 130 10.49 -2.96 14.33
C LYS A 130 10.46 -4.10 15.34
N GLU A 131 9.70 -3.94 16.42
CA GLU A 131 9.61 -4.91 17.52
C GLU A 131 8.85 -6.19 17.13
N HIS A 132 7.98 -6.13 16.12
CA HIS A 132 7.13 -7.25 15.70
C HIS A 132 7.47 -7.77 14.30
N SER A 133 8.42 -7.17 13.60
CA SER A 133 8.91 -7.58 12.29
C SER A 133 9.87 -8.78 12.40
N GLU A 134 9.91 -9.59 11.34
CA GLU A 134 10.96 -10.61 11.16
C GLU A 134 12.27 -9.99 10.64
N LEU A 135 12.26 -8.74 10.21
CA LEU A 135 13.40 -8.08 9.61
C LEU A 135 14.35 -7.51 10.66
N THR A 136 15.64 -7.71 10.45
CA THR A 136 16.69 -6.98 11.16
C THR A 136 17.09 -5.77 10.32
N MET A 137 16.81 -4.56 10.83
CA MET A 137 16.95 -3.33 10.02
C MET A 137 18.40 -3.02 9.66
N LEU A 138 19.36 -3.24 10.57
CA LEU A 138 20.76 -2.84 10.37
C LEU A 138 21.47 -3.51 9.18
N PRO A 139 21.34 -4.84 8.93
CA PRO A 139 21.87 -5.44 7.71
C PRO A 139 21.23 -4.88 6.43
N LEU A 140 19.92 -4.63 6.44
CA LEU A 140 19.22 -4.06 5.30
C LEU A 140 19.65 -2.62 4.98
N GLU A 141 19.87 -1.82 6.02
CA GLU A 141 20.39 -0.44 5.89
C GLU A 141 21.79 -0.40 5.26
N ARG A 142 22.61 -1.42 5.51
CA ARG A 142 23.99 -1.50 5.03
C ARG A 142 24.15 -2.14 3.67
N ALA A 143 23.11 -2.79 3.14
CA ALA A 143 23.16 -3.45 1.86
C ALA A 143 23.43 -2.43 0.73
N ARG A 144 24.36 -2.78 -0.19
CA ARG A 144 24.74 -1.96 -1.35
C ARG A 144 24.51 -2.67 -2.67
N ASN A 145 24.17 -3.95 -2.61
CA ASN A 145 23.85 -4.78 -3.78
C ASN A 145 22.83 -5.85 -3.37
N PHE A 146 22.32 -6.55 -4.37
CA PHE A 146 21.27 -7.56 -4.17
C PHE A 146 21.71 -8.73 -3.29
N ASP A 147 22.96 -9.17 -3.40
CA ASP A 147 23.48 -10.30 -2.62
C ASP A 147 23.57 -9.93 -1.12
N GLU A 148 23.98 -8.70 -0.82
CA GLU A 148 23.97 -8.17 0.54
C GLU A 148 22.55 -8.00 1.09
N LEU A 149 21.62 -7.51 0.27
CA LEU A 149 20.19 -7.44 0.63
C LEU A 149 19.66 -8.85 0.98
N LEU A 150 19.93 -9.82 0.12
CA LEU A 150 19.48 -11.21 0.33
C LEU A 150 20.14 -11.84 1.57
N SER A 151 21.41 -11.51 1.82
CA SER A 151 22.12 -11.94 3.04
C SER A 151 21.52 -11.30 4.30
N GLY A 152 21.08 -10.05 4.22
CA GLY A 152 20.36 -9.35 5.30
C GLY A 152 19.00 -9.95 5.63
N LEU A 153 18.41 -10.71 4.70
CA LEU A 153 17.15 -11.43 4.87
C LEU A 153 17.35 -12.88 5.38
N HIS A 154 18.59 -13.29 5.69
CA HIS A 154 18.90 -14.66 6.09
C HIS A 154 18.07 -15.11 7.30
N GLY A 155 17.46 -16.30 7.18
CA GLY A 155 16.62 -16.88 8.23
C GLY A 155 15.19 -16.35 8.27
N THR A 156 14.83 -15.37 7.43
CA THR A 156 13.44 -14.91 7.29
C THR A 156 12.69 -15.71 6.22
N ARG A 157 11.36 -15.65 6.26
CA ARG A 157 10.51 -16.24 5.20
C ARG A 157 10.78 -15.62 3.83
N TYR A 158 11.15 -14.36 3.79
CA TYR A 158 11.38 -13.59 2.55
C TYR A 158 12.56 -14.11 1.76
N GLU A 159 13.64 -14.54 2.43
CA GLU A 159 14.81 -15.13 1.75
C GLU A 159 14.42 -16.31 0.88
N SER A 160 13.64 -17.25 1.41
CA SER A 160 13.23 -18.46 0.68
C SER A 160 12.31 -18.15 -0.51
N ILE A 161 11.41 -17.17 -0.36
CA ILE A 161 10.47 -16.73 -1.39
C ILE A 161 11.24 -16.09 -2.55
N ILE A 162 12.18 -15.19 -2.25
CA ILE A 162 12.97 -14.48 -3.24
C ILE A 162 13.89 -15.47 -3.98
N LYS A 163 14.61 -16.33 -3.25
CA LYS A 163 15.49 -17.35 -3.87
C LYS A 163 14.72 -18.28 -4.82
N LYS A 164 13.53 -18.72 -4.42
CA LYS A 164 12.67 -19.58 -5.27
C LYS A 164 12.24 -18.86 -6.56
N ALA A 165 11.91 -17.58 -6.47
CA ALA A 165 11.50 -16.79 -7.62
C ALA A 165 12.66 -16.46 -8.57
N MET A 166 13.87 -16.31 -8.02
CA MET A 166 15.10 -16.04 -8.77
C MET A 166 15.70 -17.29 -9.41
N ASN A 167 15.24 -18.49 -9.04
CA ASN A 167 15.81 -19.74 -9.52
C ASN A 167 15.75 -19.82 -11.05
N GLY A 168 16.94 -19.86 -11.69
CA GLY A 168 17.09 -19.88 -13.16
C GLY A 168 17.08 -18.50 -13.85
N LYS A 169 17.03 -17.39 -13.13
CA LYS A 169 17.16 -16.02 -13.66
C LYS A 169 18.52 -15.45 -13.32
N THR A 170 19.22 -14.92 -14.31
CA THR A 170 20.58 -14.37 -14.18
C THR A 170 20.59 -12.89 -13.82
N GLU A 171 19.48 -12.18 -13.98
CA GLU A 171 19.41 -10.75 -13.71
C GLU A 171 18.40 -10.43 -12.61
N PHE A 172 18.86 -9.66 -11.63
CA PHE A 172 18.02 -9.06 -10.61
C PHE A 172 17.24 -7.88 -11.22
N SER A 173 15.97 -7.82 -10.89
CA SER A 173 15.10 -6.69 -11.23
C SER A 173 14.24 -6.35 -10.02
N VAL A 174 14.28 -5.08 -9.61
CA VAL A 174 13.41 -4.57 -8.53
C VAL A 174 11.94 -4.82 -8.85
N GLN A 175 11.54 -4.68 -10.13
CA GLN A 175 10.19 -4.98 -10.57
C GLN A 175 9.80 -6.45 -10.34
N LEU A 176 10.71 -7.40 -10.58
CA LEU A 176 10.48 -8.81 -10.30
C LEU A 176 10.32 -9.05 -8.80
N LEU A 177 11.20 -8.45 -7.99
CA LEU A 177 11.15 -8.52 -6.52
C LEU A 177 9.81 -7.97 -6.00
N GLU A 178 9.41 -6.80 -6.47
CA GLU A 178 8.13 -6.16 -6.13
C GLU A 178 6.96 -7.10 -6.43
N ASN A 179 6.90 -7.67 -7.64
CA ASN A 179 5.85 -8.59 -8.03
C ASN A 179 5.80 -9.84 -7.15
N VAL A 180 6.95 -10.44 -6.86
CA VAL A 180 7.06 -11.65 -6.03
C VAL A 180 6.59 -11.37 -4.61
N LEU A 181 7.05 -10.29 -4.01
CA LEU A 181 6.72 -9.95 -2.62
C LEU A 181 5.26 -9.52 -2.45
N TYR A 182 4.71 -8.72 -3.37
CA TYR A 182 3.27 -8.38 -3.30
C TYR A 182 2.37 -9.59 -3.58
N ASN A 183 2.77 -10.48 -4.50
CA ASN A 183 2.04 -11.74 -4.70
C ASN A 183 2.01 -12.57 -3.43
N TYR A 184 3.15 -12.69 -2.77
CA TYR A 184 3.24 -13.36 -1.48
C TYR A 184 2.35 -12.67 -0.42
N LEU A 185 2.46 -11.35 -0.26
CA LEU A 185 1.67 -10.56 0.68
C LEU A 185 0.16 -10.80 0.50
N TYR A 186 -0.33 -10.70 -0.73
CA TYR A 186 -1.77 -10.85 -0.97
C TYR A 186 -2.26 -12.29 -0.78
N THR A 187 -1.43 -13.27 -1.14
CA THR A 187 -1.75 -14.69 -0.92
C THR A 187 -1.82 -15.00 0.57
N GLU A 188 -0.82 -14.57 1.33
CA GLU A 188 -0.74 -14.79 2.77
C GLU A 188 -1.86 -14.04 3.52
N ALA A 189 -2.12 -12.78 3.17
CA ALA A 189 -3.24 -12.02 3.73
C ALA A 189 -4.59 -12.73 3.49
N SER A 190 -4.80 -13.27 2.30
CA SER A 190 -6.02 -14.03 1.99
C SER A 190 -6.10 -15.33 2.76
N SER A 191 -4.98 -16.04 2.96
CA SER A 191 -4.91 -17.26 3.78
C SER A 191 -5.28 -16.95 5.22
N ILE A 192 -4.65 -15.95 5.83
CA ILE A 192 -4.92 -15.49 7.20
C ILE A 192 -6.41 -15.13 7.37
N ILE A 193 -6.97 -14.38 6.42
CA ILE A 193 -8.39 -14.00 6.47
C ILE A 193 -9.30 -15.23 6.35
N CYS A 194 -8.97 -16.15 5.46
CA CYS A 194 -9.76 -17.38 5.27
C CYS A 194 -9.72 -18.31 6.48
N GLU A 195 -8.63 -18.33 7.20
CA GLU A 195 -8.46 -19.13 8.42
C GLU A 195 -9.18 -18.49 9.62
N LYS A 196 -8.99 -17.17 9.81
CA LYS A 196 -9.52 -16.46 11.00
C LYS A 196 -11.02 -16.13 10.90
N TYR A 197 -11.55 -15.94 9.70
CA TYR A 197 -12.94 -15.49 9.52
C TYR A 197 -13.80 -16.51 8.80
N LYS A 198 -14.98 -16.82 9.38
CA LYS A 198 -15.99 -17.70 8.75
C LYS A 198 -16.50 -17.07 7.45
N LYS A 199 -16.93 -17.94 6.50
CA LYS A 199 -17.60 -17.49 5.25
C LYS A 199 -18.76 -16.56 5.56
N GLY A 200 -18.85 -15.44 4.84
CA GLY A 200 -19.89 -14.44 4.98
C GLY A 200 -19.40 -13.03 4.64
N LYS A 201 -20.30 -12.07 4.73
CA LYS A 201 -20.08 -10.68 4.28
C LYS A 201 -18.80 -10.04 4.83
N LYS A 202 -18.50 -10.26 6.11
CA LYS A 202 -17.29 -9.72 6.75
C LYS A 202 -16.01 -10.24 6.08
N ARG A 203 -15.91 -11.55 5.90
CA ARG A 203 -14.75 -12.16 5.22
C ARG A 203 -14.64 -11.69 3.78
N ASP A 204 -15.76 -11.58 3.07
CA ASP A 204 -15.78 -11.16 1.69
C ASP A 204 -15.32 -9.70 1.55
N GLU A 205 -15.73 -8.80 2.43
CA GLU A 205 -15.26 -7.41 2.48
C GLU A 205 -13.74 -7.33 2.73
N LEU A 206 -13.19 -8.15 3.64
CA LEU A 206 -11.76 -8.18 3.93
C LEU A 206 -10.96 -8.70 2.72
N LEU A 207 -11.42 -9.78 2.10
CA LEU A 207 -10.78 -10.29 0.87
C LEU A 207 -10.87 -9.29 -0.28
N ASP A 208 -12.00 -8.58 -0.41
CA ASP A 208 -12.18 -7.55 -1.44
C ASP A 208 -11.21 -6.39 -1.29
N PHE A 209 -10.77 -6.05 -0.08
CA PHE A 209 -9.74 -5.04 0.14
C PHE A 209 -8.41 -5.43 -0.54
N PHE A 210 -7.95 -6.67 -0.35
CA PHE A 210 -6.70 -7.14 -0.94
C PHE A 210 -6.83 -7.43 -2.45
N ARG A 211 -7.97 -7.96 -2.90
CA ARG A 211 -8.28 -8.13 -4.33
C ARG A 211 -8.24 -6.77 -5.06
N MET A 212 -8.88 -5.76 -4.50
CA MET A 212 -8.87 -4.41 -5.08
C MET A 212 -7.44 -3.90 -5.25
N ARG A 213 -6.57 -4.06 -4.26
CA ARG A 213 -5.17 -3.64 -4.35
C ARG A 213 -4.39 -4.41 -5.41
N SER A 214 -4.56 -5.72 -5.47
CA SER A 214 -3.98 -6.57 -6.51
C SER A 214 -4.47 -6.16 -7.90
N ASP A 215 -5.77 -5.90 -8.05
CA ASP A 215 -6.37 -5.47 -9.31
C ASP A 215 -5.84 -4.11 -9.76
N MET A 216 -5.62 -3.14 -8.85
CA MET A 216 -5.04 -1.84 -9.21
C MET A 216 -3.62 -1.98 -9.75
N LYS A 217 -2.77 -2.81 -9.10
CA LYS A 217 -1.43 -3.12 -9.61
C LYS A 217 -1.48 -3.82 -10.97
N THR A 218 -2.42 -4.74 -11.17
CA THR A 218 -2.64 -5.41 -12.46
C THR A 218 -3.03 -4.41 -13.55
N ILE A 219 -3.95 -3.50 -13.27
CA ILE A 219 -4.37 -2.45 -14.21
C ILE A 219 -3.18 -1.55 -14.58
N GLU A 220 -2.39 -1.11 -13.62
CA GLU A 220 -1.20 -0.29 -13.86
C GLU A 220 -0.21 -1.01 -14.76
N SER A 221 0.05 -2.29 -14.48
CA SER A 221 0.99 -3.11 -15.24
C SER A 221 0.52 -3.33 -16.67
N ILE A 222 -0.77 -3.67 -16.88
CA ILE A 222 -1.34 -3.84 -18.23
C ILE A 222 -1.29 -2.51 -19.00
N TYR A 223 -1.68 -1.40 -18.37
CA TYR A 223 -1.68 -0.09 -19.01
C TYR A 223 -0.26 0.32 -19.45
N ARG A 224 0.73 0.16 -18.55
CA ARG A 224 2.15 0.45 -18.87
C ARG A 224 2.67 -0.44 -19.99
N LEU A 225 2.33 -1.74 -19.96
CA LEU A 225 2.70 -2.67 -21.02
C LEU A 225 2.20 -2.17 -22.39
N LYS A 226 0.93 -1.81 -22.50
CA LYS A 226 0.34 -1.29 -23.74
C LYS A 226 0.91 0.06 -24.16
N LYS A 227 1.27 0.92 -23.19
CA LYS A 227 1.82 2.26 -23.45
C LYS A 227 3.25 2.21 -23.99
N TYR A 228 4.10 1.34 -23.44
CA TYR A 228 5.53 1.36 -23.73
C TYR A 228 5.99 0.28 -24.72
N TYR A 229 5.27 -0.83 -24.80
CA TYR A 229 5.69 -2.00 -25.62
C TYR A 229 4.71 -2.33 -26.76
N GLY A 230 3.52 -1.71 -26.80
CA GLY A 230 2.53 -1.95 -27.84
C GLY A 230 1.90 -3.34 -27.79
N SER A 231 1.22 -3.74 -28.90
CA SER A 231 0.47 -5.00 -28.98
C SER A 231 1.32 -6.22 -29.36
N GLY A 232 2.63 -6.05 -29.62
CA GLY A 232 3.50 -7.08 -30.21
C GLY A 232 4.53 -7.73 -29.29
N SER A 233 4.50 -7.44 -27.99
CA SER A 233 5.48 -8.01 -27.07
C SER A 233 5.01 -9.37 -26.55
N ASP A 234 5.74 -10.43 -26.92
CA ASP A 234 5.68 -11.78 -26.28
C ASP A 234 6.25 -11.74 -24.84
N ILE A 235 5.94 -10.67 -24.10
CA ILE A 235 6.32 -10.61 -22.70
C ILE A 235 5.47 -11.68 -21.99
N HIS A 236 6.13 -12.62 -21.33
CA HIS A 236 5.48 -13.63 -20.49
C HIS A 236 4.63 -12.92 -19.42
N THR A 237 3.40 -12.59 -19.77
CA THR A 237 2.44 -11.84 -18.94
C THR A 237 2.15 -12.57 -17.62
N GLY A 238 2.35 -13.89 -17.56
CA GLY A 238 2.08 -14.69 -16.37
C GLY A 238 2.94 -14.38 -15.14
N SER A 239 4.09 -13.72 -15.31
CA SER A 239 4.94 -13.31 -14.17
C SER A 239 4.61 -11.93 -13.59
N PHE A 240 3.75 -11.16 -14.27
CA PHE A 240 3.40 -9.79 -13.87
C PHE A 240 2.07 -9.68 -13.11
N PHE A 241 1.25 -10.75 -13.11
CA PHE A 241 -0.11 -10.68 -12.58
C PHE A 241 -0.36 -11.75 -11.53
N ASN A 242 -0.96 -11.35 -10.42
CA ASN A 242 -1.43 -12.29 -9.41
C ASN A 242 -2.80 -12.83 -9.82
N SER A 243 -2.83 -13.88 -10.63
CA SER A 243 -4.08 -14.53 -11.07
C SER A 243 -4.88 -15.17 -9.94
N GLY A 244 -4.25 -15.40 -8.78
CA GLY A 244 -4.91 -16.06 -7.63
C GLY A 244 -5.75 -15.12 -6.76
N ILE A 245 -5.51 -13.81 -6.83
CA ILE A 245 -6.18 -12.82 -5.96
C ILE A 245 -6.64 -11.64 -6.80
N THR A 246 -7.76 -11.82 -7.45
CA THR A 246 -8.38 -10.80 -8.30
C THR A 246 -9.90 -10.82 -8.12
N SER A 247 -10.53 -9.68 -8.40
CA SER A 247 -11.98 -9.56 -8.54
C SER A 247 -12.42 -9.60 -10.02
N PHE A 248 -11.47 -9.59 -10.95
CA PHE A 248 -11.77 -9.76 -12.36
C PHE A 248 -12.16 -11.20 -12.65
N SER A 249 -13.17 -11.39 -13.47
CA SER A 249 -13.42 -12.68 -14.12
C SER A 249 -12.32 -12.99 -15.12
N GLU A 250 -12.12 -14.26 -15.45
CA GLU A 250 -11.16 -14.70 -16.46
C GLU A 250 -11.38 -13.98 -17.80
N LYS A 251 -12.65 -13.75 -18.18
CA LYS A 251 -13.03 -13.04 -19.42
C LYS A 251 -12.63 -11.57 -19.37
N GLU A 252 -12.86 -10.87 -18.25
CA GLU A 252 -12.46 -9.47 -18.10
C GLU A 252 -10.93 -9.33 -18.15
N LEU A 253 -10.21 -10.17 -17.42
CA LEU A 253 -8.75 -10.16 -17.42
C LEU A 253 -8.18 -10.46 -18.81
N ALA A 254 -8.70 -11.50 -19.51
CA ALA A 254 -8.30 -11.82 -20.87
C ALA A 254 -8.57 -10.64 -21.83
N SER A 255 -9.71 -9.96 -21.69
CA SER A 255 -10.04 -8.80 -22.52
C SER A 255 -9.09 -7.62 -22.26
N LEU A 256 -8.75 -7.34 -21.00
CA LEU A 256 -7.78 -6.29 -20.64
C LEU A 256 -6.38 -6.60 -21.20
N LEU A 257 -5.95 -7.86 -21.13
CA LEU A 257 -4.67 -8.30 -21.67
C LEU A 257 -4.62 -8.23 -23.21
N ALA A 258 -5.74 -8.51 -23.86
CA ALA A 258 -5.87 -8.46 -25.32
C ALA A 258 -6.03 -7.04 -25.89
N ALA A 259 -6.24 -6.02 -25.05
CA ALA A 259 -6.36 -4.63 -25.49
C ALA A 259 -5.17 -4.21 -26.38
N SER A 260 -5.45 -3.43 -27.42
CA SER A 260 -4.45 -2.98 -28.39
C SER A 260 -3.76 -1.67 -27.98
N SER A 261 -4.37 -0.91 -27.08
CA SER A 261 -3.89 0.41 -26.66
C SER A 261 -4.22 0.70 -25.18
N PRO A 262 -3.53 1.68 -24.55
CA PRO A 262 -3.85 2.16 -23.21
C PRO A 262 -5.29 2.68 -23.09
N ASP A 263 -5.79 3.35 -24.12
CA ASP A 263 -7.15 3.91 -24.13
C ASP A 263 -8.19 2.79 -24.14
N GLU A 264 -7.94 1.72 -24.90
CA GLU A 264 -8.81 0.54 -24.90
C GLU A 264 -8.83 -0.16 -23.53
N VAL A 265 -7.71 -0.20 -22.81
CA VAL A 265 -7.67 -0.69 -21.41
C VAL A 265 -8.63 0.13 -20.55
N LEU A 266 -8.62 1.46 -20.65
CA LEU A 266 -9.52 2.32 -19.88
C LEU A 266 -11.00 2.13 -20.27
N GLU A 267 -11.31 1.95 -21.56
CA GLU A 267 -12.67 1.68 -22.02
C GLU A 267 -13.19 0.32 -21.54
N LEU A 268 -12.34 -0.71 -21.52
CA LEU A 268 -12.69 -2.01 -20.96
C LEU A 268 -12.88 -1.93 -19.45
N LEU A 269 -12.02 -1.19 -18.76
CA LEU A 269 -12.11 -0.99 -17.31
C LEU A 269 -13.44 -0.32 -16.91
N LYS A 270 -13.99 0.60 -17.72
CA LYS A 270 -15.32 1.20 -17.49
C LYS A 270 -16.44 0.17 -17.39
N LYS A 271 -16.29 -0.99 -18.04
CA LYS A 271 -17.29 -2.06 -18.05
C LYS A 271 -17.19 -3.00 -16.86
N THR A 272 -16.12 -2.90 -16.06
CA THR A 272 -15.90 -3.72 -14.87
C THR A 272 -16.54 -3.10 -13.63
N ARG A 273 -16.47 -3.81 -12.50
CA ARG A 273 -16.89 -3.30 -11.18
C ARG A 273 -16.20 -1.99 -10.78
N TYR A 274 -15.05 -1.69 -11.36
CA TYR A 274 -14.22 -0.53 -11.06
C TYR A 274 -14.61 0.72 -11.88
N GLY A 275 -15.35 0.57 -12.98
CA GLY A 275 -15.67 1.65 -13.90
C GLY A 275 -16.32 2.86 -13.23
N LYS A 276 -17.21 2.63 -12.26
CA LYS A 276 -17.88 3.71 -11.50
C LYS A 276 -16.94 4.54 -10.60
N TYR A 277 -15.74 4.05 -10.33
CA TYR A 277 -14.74 4.74 -9.53
C TYR A 277 -13.65 5.40 -10.38
N LEU A 278 -13.60 5.07 -11.68
CA LEU A 278 -12.61 5.62 -12.63
C LEU A 278 -12.78 7.14 -12.74
N PRO A 279 -11.73 7.94 -12.43
CA PRO A 279 -11.79 9.38 -12.60
C PRO A 279 -11.75 9.78 -14.07
N ALA A 280 -12.49 10.83 -14.42
CA ALA A 280 -12.40 11.48 -15.73
C ALA A 280 -11.11 12.31 -15.85
N GLY A 281 -10.78 12.69 -17.09
CA GLY A 281 -9.63 13.56 -17.40
C GLY A 281 -8.35 12.80 -17.71
N ASP A 282 -7.40 13.53 -18.27
CA ASP A 282 -6.08 13.03 -18.61
C ASP A 282 -5.17 13.04 -17.37
N MET A 283 -4.92 11.86 -16.85
CA MET A 283 -4.08 11.62 -15.67
C MET A 283 -3.26 10.36 -15.91
N VAL A 284 -2.06 10.33 -15.33
CA VAL A 284 -1.25 9.09 -15.29
C VAL A 284 -2.02 7.97 -14.59
N ILE A 285 -1.77 6.74 -15.02
CA ILE A 285 -2.56 5.58 -14.55
C ILE A 285 -2.46 5.40 -13.03
N GLU A 286 -1.30 5.64 -12.44
CA GLU A 286 -1.06 5.52 -11.02
C GLU A 286 -1.95 6.47 -10.21
N ARG A 287 -2.18 7.68 -10.72
CA ARG A 287 -3.09 8.63 -10.09
C ARG A 287 -4.55 8.20 -10.24
N LYS A 288 -4.91 7.61 -11.39
CA LYS A 288 -6.27 7.07 -11.59
C LYS A 288 -6.54 5.93 -10.61
N THR A 289 -5.63 4.97 -10.47
CA THR A 289 -5.79 3.83 -9.56
C THR A 289 -5.78 4.27 -8.09
N ALA A 290 -4.94 5.23 -7.70
CA ALA A 290 -4.95 5.82 -6.36
C ALA A 290 -6.31 6.47 -6.01
N ILE A 291 -6.88 7.26 -6.92
CA ILE A 291 -8.21 7.87 -6.74
C ILE A 291 -9.29 6.78 -6.64
N MET A 292 -9.22 5.73 -7.44
CA MET A 292 -10.16 4.61 -7.38
C MET A 292 -10.08 3.90 -6.02
N GLN A 293 -8.87 3.60 -5.54
CA GLN A 293 -8.64 3.02 -4.21
C GLN A 293 -9.18 3.93 -3.11
N LEU A 294 -8.89 5.22 -3.16
CA LEU A 294 -9.38 6.20 -2.20
C LEU A 294 -10.91 6.18 -2.12
N ARG A 295 -11.61 6.30 -3.25
CA ARG A 295 -13.08 6.29 -3.33
C ARG A 295 -13.71 5.00 -2.78
N ILE A 296 -13.07 3.85 -3.06
CA ILE A 296 -13.52 2.54 -2.57
C ILE A 296 -13.33 2.47 -1.05
N ASN A 297 -12.16 2.85 -0.55
CA ASN A 297 -11.85 2.84 0.87
C ASN A 297 -12.73 3.81 1.67
N GLU A 298 -12.98 5.04 1.17
CA GLU A 298 -13.90 5.98 1.79
C GLU A 298 -15.32 5.43 1.89
N LYS A 299 -15.78 4.76 0.82
CA LYS A 299 -17.09 4.11 0.83
C LYS A 299 -17.16 3.03 1.90
N GLN A 300 -16.15 2.16 1.98
CA GLN A 300 -16.12 1.09 2.99
C GLN A 300 -16.03 1.67 4.40
N LEU A 301 -15.18 2.68 4.63
CA LEU A 301 -15.04 3.33 5.93
C LEU A 301 -16.34 3.94 6.43
N ARG A 302 -17.15 4.53 5.53
CA ARG A 302 -18.42 5.18 5.87
C ARG A 302 -19.55 4.19 6.12
N TYR A 303 -19.63 3.15 5.31
CA TYR A 303 -20.82 2.28 5.24
C TYR A 303 -20.63 0.88 5.82
N SER A 304 -19.41 0.39 5.98
CA SER A 304 -19.21 -0.92 6.60
C SER A 304 -19.52 -0.86 8.10
N THR A 305 -20.18 -1.90 8.57
CA THR A 305 -20.44 -2.14 9.99
C THR A 305 -19.39 -3.07 10.62
N HIS A 306 -18.46 -3.61 9.80
CA HIS A 306 -17.41 -4.50 10.25
C HIS A 306 -16.17 -3.70 10.66
N PRO A 307 -15.78 -3.72 11.94
CA PRO A 307 -14.64 -2.95 12.45
C PRO A 307 -13.34 -3.16 11.69
N GLU A 308 -13.07 -4.41 11.29
CA GLU A 308 -11.86 -4.79 10.56
C GLU A 308 -11.83 -4.21 9.14
N THR A 309 -12.99 -4.16 8.47
CA THR A 309 -13.11 -3.50 7.16
C THR A 309 -12.84 -2.00 7.28
N VAL A 310 -13.39 -1.36 8.33
CA VAL A 310 -13.15 0.07 8.60
C VAL A 310 -11.69 0.33 8.94
N PHE A 311 -11.05 -0.57 9.71
CA PHE A 311 -9.63 -0.52 10.04
C PHE A 311 -8.76 -0.54 8.77
N LEU A 312 -8.91 -1.54 7.89
CA LEU A 312 -8.17 -1.64 6.64
C LEU A 312 -8.45 -0.47 5.70
N SER A 313 -9.71 -0.03 5.62
CA SER A 313 -10.10 1.09 4.76
C SER A 313 -9.46 2.41 5.20
N TYR A 314 -9.38 2.68 6.51
CA TYR A 314 -8.66 3.83 7.03
C TYR A 314 -7.19 3.80 6.62
N ILE A 315 -6.53 2.64 6.78
CA ILE A 315 -5.14 2.48 6.37
C ILE A 315 -4.99 2.74 4.88
N GLY A 316 -5.86 2.15 4.07
CA GLY A 316 -5.86 2.39 2.63
C GLY A 316 -6.09 3.85 2.22
N ILE A 317 -6.78 4.65 3.03
CA ILE A 317 -6.93 6.10 2.80
C ILE A 317 -5.65 6.84 3.18
N MET A 318 -5.00 6.46 4.27
CA MET A 318 -3.76 7.12 4.72
C MET A 318 -2.59 6.93 3.75
N GLU A 319 -2.62 5.88 2.93
CA GLU A 319 -1.57 5.53 1.98
C GLU A 319 -1.77 6.14 0.58
N ASN A 320 -2.95 6.65 0.29
CA ASN A 320 -3.29 7.32 -0.97
C ASN A 320 -3.31 8.84 -0.82
#